data_921b8780eee81a01e64aab1f7e429948
#
_entry.id   921b8780eee81a01e64aab1f7e429948
#
_cell.length_a   1.000
_cell.length_b   1.000
_cell.length_c   1.000
_cell.angle_alpha   90.00
_cell.angle_beta   90.00
_cell.angle_gamma   90.00
#
_symmetry.space_group_name_H-M   'P 1'
#
loop_
_entity.id
_entity.type
_entity.pdbx_description
1 polymer ?
#
loop_
_entity_poly.entity_id
_entity_poly.type
_entity_poly.pdbx_seq_one_letter_code
_entity_poly.pdbx_strand_id
1 'polypeptide(L)'
;MNSDTRRPRLALFDLDHTLLPIDSDYEWGAFTIRMGWNDPVEFARRNDAFYAHYQAGTLDVHDYVRFATEAVRLRGPEAATAAHAQFMREVINPAIQPQALALVRAHQAAGDEVLIVTATNEFVTRPIAQALGVGDAGLMAVQLARDAQGWYTGEIDGIPTMREGKVLRMEQWLAARQWGWSDVESTFYSDSMNDVPLLEKVDHPVATNPDPRLRVLAQERGWRILDLFAADAQTPAPPAA
;
A
#
# COMPACT_ATOMS: atom_id res chain seq x y z
N MET A 1 35.76 -19.25 -4.23
CA MET A 1 34.84 -18.15 -3.94
C MET A 1 33.50 -18.76 -3.70
N ASN A 2 33.11 -18.94 -2.42
CA ASN A 2 31.76 -19.39 -2.10
C ASN A 2 30.82 -18.21 -2.37
N SER A 3 30.10 -18.23 -3.48
CA SER A 3 28.94 -17.38 -3.63
C SER A 3 27.95 -17.83 -2.55
N ASP A 4 27.64 -16.92 -1.64
CA ASP A 4 26.57 -17.11 -0.66
C ASP A 4 25.30 -17.44 -1.46
N THR A 5 24.85 -18.71 -1.40
CA THR A 5 23.74 -19.24 -2.18
C THR A 5 22.39 -18.90 -1.53
N ARG A 6 22.39 -17.89 -0.62
CA ARG A 6 21.16 -17.49 0.07
C ARG A 6 20.26 -16.74 -0.92
N ARG A 7 19.00 -17.14 -1.00
CA ARG A 7 17.98 -16.47 -1.81
C ARG A 7 17.89 -14.99 -1.38
N PRO A 8 17.75 -14.02 -2.33
CA PRO A 8 17.41 -12.64 -1.99
C PRO A 8 16.14 -12.59 -1.13
N ARG A 9 16.15 -11.78 -0.08
CA ARG A 9 14.99 -11.67 0.81
C ARG A 9 14.19 -10.42 0.48
N LEU A 10 12.87 -10.60 0.41
CA LEU A 10 11.91 -9.54 0.12
C LEU A 10 10.97 -9.34 1.32
N ALA A 11 10.83 -8.09 1.75
CA ALA A 11 9.80 -7.69 2.71
C ALA A 11 8.78 -6.81 2.00
N LEU A 12 7.60 -7.36 1.78
CA LEU A 12 6.48 -6.72 1.10
C LEU A 12 5.50 -6.22 2.15
N PHE A 13 5.04 -4.98 2.00
CA PHE A 13 4.08 -4.38 2.92
C PHE A 13 2.90 -3.82 2.14
N ASP A 14 1.69 -4.14 2.56
CA ASP A 14 0.58 -3.25 2.29
C ASP A 14 0.75 -1.95 3.09
N LEU A 15 0.00 -0.90 2.76
CA LEU A 15 0.18 0.42 3.35
C LEU A 15 -0.90 0.74 4.39
N ASP A 16 -2.13 0.88 3.91
CA ASP A 16 -3.26 1.36 4.69
C ASP A 16 -3.69 0.30 5.71
N HIS A 17 -3.92 0.69 6.96
CA HIS A 17 -4.14 -0.20 8.12
C HIS A 17 -3.00 -1.21 8.41
N THR A 18 -1.99 -1.31 7.55
CA THR A 18 -0.81 -2.18 7.72
C THR A 18 0.40 -1.42 8.27
N LEU A 19 0.97 -0.47 7.51
CA LEU A 19 2.05 0.44 7.97
C LEU A 19 1.53 1.78 8.50
N LEU A 20 0.31 2.14 8.13
CA LEU A 20 -0.43 3.27 8.70
C LEU A 20 -1.63 2.73 9.49
N PRO A 21 -2.02 3.36 10.64
CA PRO A 21 -3.24 3.00 11.35
C PRO A 21 -4.51 3.58 10.71
N ILE A 22 -4.40 4.19 9.55
CA ILE A 22 -5.45 4.89 8.80
C ILE A 22 -5.45 4.46 7.34
N ASP A 23 -6.54 4.74 6.62
CA ASP A 23 -6.65 4.64 5.18
C ASP A 23 -6.22 5.97 4.55
N SER A 24 -5.09 5.99 3.85
CA SER A 24 -4.50 7.21 3.30
C SER A 24 -5.32 7.81 2.15
N ASP A 25 -6.04 6.99 1.38
CA ASP A 25 -6.88 7.46 0.28
C ASP A 25 -8.18 8.09 0.81
N TYR A 26 -8.79 7.46 1.82
CA TYR A 26 -9.94 8.03 2.53
C TYR A 26 -9.58 9.38 3.18
N GLU A 27 -8.47 9.45 3.88
CA GLU A 27 -8.01 10.69 4.53
C GLU A 27 -7.65 11.78 3.52
N TRP A 28 -7.08 11.41 2.35
CA TRP A 28 -6.88 12.36 1.25
C TRP A 28 -8.20 12.93 0.76
N GLY A 29 -9.22 12.09 0.57
CA GLY A 29 -10.57 12.51 0.22
C GLY A 29 -11.16 13.50 1.23
N ALA A 30 -11.08 13.17 2.53
CA ALA A 30 -11.53 14.04 3.61
C ALA A 30 -10.75 15.37 3.65
N PHE A 31 -9.45 15.32 3.38
CA PHE A 31 -8.59 16.49 3.31
C PHE A 31 -9.01 17.42 2.15
N THR A 32 -9.29 16.87 0.95
CA THR A 32 -9.73 17.68 -0.20
C THR A 32 -11.09 18.33 0.03
N ILE A 33 -11.98 17.72 0.82
CA ILE A 33 -13.24 18.34 1.27
C ILE A 33 -12.93 19.55 2.16
N ARG A 34 -12.04 19.40 3.15
CA ARG A 34 -11.63 20.52 4.04
C ARG A 34 -11.01 21.70 3.27
N MET A 35 -10.30 21.38 2.18
CA MET A 35 -9.74 22.38 1.25
C MET A 35 -10.79 23.07 0.36
N GLY A 36 -12.06 22.66 0.41
CA GLY A 36 -13.12 23.14 -0.47
C GLY A 36 -12.94 22.74 -1.93
N TRP A 37 -12.28 21.62 -2.19
CA TRP A 37 -12.07 21.09 -3.53
C TRP A 37 -13.23 20.22 -4.01
N ASN A 38 -13.92 19.59 -3.07
CA ASN A 38 -15.07 18.73 -3.32
C ASN A 38 -16.28 19.19 -2.50
N ASP A 39 -17.47 19.03 -3.05
CA ASP A 39 -18.70 19.14 -2.27
C ASP A 39 -18.75 18.00 -1.25
N PRO A 40 -18.92 18.29 0.06
CA PRO A 40 -18.84 17.26 1.10
C PRO A 40 -19.94 16.21 1.01
N VAL A 41 -21.16 16.61 0.60
CA VAL A 41 -22.32 15.70 0.54
C VAL A 41 -22.19 14.74 -0.64
N GLU A 42 -21.88 15.28 -1.81
CA GLU A 42 -21.75 14.47 -3.03
C GLU A 42 -20.50 13.58 -2.96
N PHE A 43 -19.38 14.09 -2.42
CA PHE A 43 -18.18 13.27 -2.26
C PHE A 43 -18.41 12.11 -1.30
N ALA A 44 -19.00 12.36 -0.12
CA ALA A 44 -19.29 11.33 0.86
C ALA A 44 -20.20 10.25 0.27
N ARG A 45 -21.28 10.66 -0.41
CA ARG A 45 -22.21 9.72 -1.06
C ARG A 45 -21.50 8.81 -2.07
N ARG A 46 -20.63 9.36 -2.92
CA ARG A 46 -19.87 8.58 -3.91
C ARG A 46 -18.84 7.67 -3.25
N ASN A 47 -18.10 8.20 -2.27
CA ASN A 47 -17.08 7.46 -1.55
C ASN A 47 -17.66 6.27 -0.78
N ASP A 48 -18.80 6.46 -0.10
CA ASP A 48 -19.50 5.38 0.62
C ASP A 48 -19.96 4.27 -0.34
N ALA A 49 -20.41 4.64 -1.54
CA ALA A 49 -20.80 3.67 -2.56
C ALA A 49 -19.58 2.85 -3.03
N PHE A 50 -18.44 3.49 -3.30
CA PHE A 50 -17.21 2.79 -3.66
C PHE A 50 -16.69 1.91 -2.52
N TYR A 51 -16.76 2.38 -1.28
CA TYR A 51 -16.35 1.59 -0.12
C TYR A 51 -17.21 0.34 0.06
N ALA A 52 -18.52 0.44 -0.14
CA ALA A 52 -19.41 -0.73 -0.13
C ALA A 52 -19.03 -1.74 -1.22
N HIS A 53 -18.72 -1.28 -2.44
CA HIS A 53 -18.23 -2.13 -3.52
C HIS A 53 -16.86 -2.75 -3.19
N TYR A 54 -15.97 -2.02 -2.56
CA TYR A 54 -14.67 -2.56 -2.10
C TYR A 54 -14.85 -3.70 -1.10
N GLN A 55 -15.70 -3.52 -0.09
CA GLN A 55 -16.01 -4.57 0.90
C GLN A 55 -16.70 -5.80 0.28
N ALA A 56 -17.60 -5.57 -0.69
CA ALA A 56 -18.29 -6.64 -1.41
C ALA A 56 -17.38 -7.34 -2.44
N GLY A 57 -16.23 -6.76 -2.74
CA GLY A 57 -15.34 -7.29 -3.74
C GLY A 57 -15.77 -7.04 -5.19
N THR A 58 -16.66 -6.10 -5.42
CA THR A 58 -17.24 -5.74 -6.73
C THR A 58 -16.80 -4.36 -7.21
N LEU A 59 -15.75 -3.77 -6.59
CA LEU A 59 -15.25 -2.46 -6.95
C LEU A 59 -14.68 -2.47 -8.38
N ASP A 60 -15.19 -1.57 -9.24
CA ASP A 60 -14.49 -1.18 -10.46
C ASP A 60 -13.39 -0.19 -10.10
N VAL A 61 -12.15 -0.65 -10.18
CA VAL A 61 -10.98 0.14 -9.79
C VAL A 61 -10.74 1.32 -10.73
N HIS A 62 -11.11 1.22 -12.02
CA HIS A 62 -10.95 2.32 -12.98
C HIS A 62 -11.91 3.47 -12.66
N ASP A 63 -13.17 3.17 -12.37
CA ASP A 63 -14.15 4.17 -11.96
C ASP A 63 -13.74 4.81 -10.62
N TYR A 64 -13.24 4.02 -9.69
CA TYR A 64 -12.74 4.53 -8.42
C TYR A 64 -11.55 5.49 -8.60
N VAL A 65 -10.56 5.11 -9.41
CA VAL A 65 -9.37 5.97 -9.66
C VAL A 65 -9.77 7.28 -10.34
N ARG A 66 -10.72 7.27 -11.30
CA ARG A 66 -11.24 8.50 -11.90
C ARG A 66 -11.87 9.41 -10.85
N PHE A 67 -12.63 8.85 -9.92
CA PHE A 67 -13.24 9.58 -8.81
C PHE A 67 -12.19 10.11 -7.82
N ALA A 68 -11.30 9.26 -7.32
CA ALA A 68 -10.31 9.63 -6.31
C ALA A 68 -9.31 10.69 -6.79
N THR A 69 -9.02 10.71 -8.10
CA THR A 69 -8.07 11.65 -8.71
C THR A 69 -8.73 12.90 -9.30
N GLU A 70 -10.06 13.01 -9.31
CA GLU A 70 -10.78 14.11 -9.97
C GLU A 70 -10.35 15.50 -9.47
N ALA A 71 -10.35 15.70 -8.16
CA ALA A 71 -9.94 16.97 -7.56
C ALA A 71 -8.48 17.31 -7.87
N VAL A 72 -7.58 16.32 -7.82
CA VAL A 72 -6.16 16.49 -8.17
C VAL A 72 -5.99 16.93 -9.63
N ARG A 73 -6.70 16.29 -10.55
CA ARG A 73 -6.63 16.60 -11.98
C ARG A 73 -7.15 18.01 -12.30
N LEU A 74 -8.27 18.39 -11.69
CA LEU A 74 -8.91 19.69 -11.91
C LEU A 74 -8.09 20.86 -11.36
N ARG A 75 -7.32 20.66 -10.27
CA ARG A 75 -6.49 21.70 -9.64
C ARG A 75 -5.13 21.87 -10.29
N GLY A 76 -4.67 20.84 -11.02
CA GLY A 76 -3.39 20.84 -11.71
C GLY A 76 -2.18 20.58 -10.79
N PRO A 77 -0.98 20.42 -11.37
CA PRO A 77 0.20 19.89 -10.68
C PRO A 77 0.68 20.76 -9.52
N GLU A 78 0.73 22.07 -9.68
CA GLU A 78 1.25 22.98 -8.65
C GLU A 78 0.36 22.98 -7.39
N ALA A 79 -0.95 23.20 -7.56
CA ALA A 79 -1.89 23.23 -6.45
C ALA A 79 -2.01 21.86 -5.78
N ALA A 80 -2.05 20.78 -6.56
CA ALA A 80 -2.13 19.42 -6.03
C ALA A 80 -0.88 19.04 -5.22
N THR A 81 0.32 19.39 -5.70
CA THR A 81 1.58 19.14 -4.96
C THR A 81 1.64 19.92 -3.66
N ALA A 82 1.24 21.19 -3.68
CA ALA A 82 1.19 22.03 -2.46
C ALA A 82 0.20 21.47 -1.43
N ALA A 83 -1.00 21.06 -1.89
CA ALA A 83 -2.01 20.44 -1.04
C ALA A 83 -1.52 19.11 -0.47
N HIS A 84 -0.84 18.28 -1.28
CA HIS A 84 -0.29 17.01 -0.81
C HIS A 84 0.80 17.24 0.26
N ALA A 85 1.67 18.23 0.09
CA ALA A 85 2.66 18.57 1.11
C ALA A 85 1.99 19.03 2.43
N GLN A 86 0.85 19.73 2.36
CA GLN A 86 0.05 20.06 3.54
C GLN A 86 -0.59 18.81 4.16
N PHE A 87 -1.17 17.92 3.36
CA PHE A 87 -1.73 16.64 3.80
C PHE A 87 -0.69 15.79 4.54
N MET A 88 0.52 15.69 4.01
CA MET A 88 1.61 14.99 4.69
C MET A 88 1.89 15.58 6.08
N ARG A 89 1.93 16.90 6.22
CA ARG A 89 2.22 17.54 7.51
C ARG A 89 1.09 17.39 8.51
N GLU A 90 -0.16 17.51 8.07
CA GLU A 90 -1.32 17.61 8.96
C GLU A 90 -1.95 16.25 9.29
N VAL A 91 -1.83 15.27 8.38
CA VAL A 91 -2.52 13.98 8.49
C VAL A 91 -1.54 12.81 8.56
N ILE A 92 -0.68 12.68 7.56
CA ILE A 92 0.14 11.47 7.42
C ILE A 92 1.27 11.42 8.45
N ASN A 93 2.10 12.47 8.55
CA ASN A 93 3.24 12.46 9.48
C ASN A 93 2.82 12.21 10.94
N PRO A 94 1.72 12.81 11.45
CA PRO A 94 1.20 12.47 12.77
C PRO A 94 0.70 11.03 12.93
N ALA A 95 0.25 10.41 11.84
CA ALA A 95 -0.27 9.05 11.84
C ALA A 95 0.83 7.97 11.75
N ILE A 96 2.03 8.33 11.25
CA ILE A 96 3.14 7.36 11.17
C ILE A 96 3.58 6.97 12.58
N GLN A 97 3.42 5.69 12.90
CA GLN A 97 3.75 5.13 14.21
C GLN A 97 5.22 4.66 14.27
N PRO A 98 5.93 4.84 15.41
CA PRO A 98 7.30 4.38 15.58
C PRO A 98 7.48 2.87 15.31
N GLN A 99 6.47 2.05 15.63
CA GLN A 99 6.49 0.61 15.43
C GLN A 99 6.56 0.23 13.94
N ALA A 100 5.82 0.95 13.07
CA ALA A 100 5.87 0.75 11.63
C ALA A 100 7.25 1.10 11.06
N LEU A 101 7.81 2.24 11.47
CA LEU A 101 9.17 2.63 11.09
C LEU A 101 10.22 1.62 11.58
N ALA A 102 10.07 1.11 12.81
CA ALA A 102 10.98 0.12 13.37
C ALA A 102 10.92 -1.20 12.58
N LEU A 103 9.72 -1.64 12.18
CA LEU A 103 9.53 -2.85 11.38
C LEU A 103 10.20 -2.73 9.99
N VAL A 104 9.97 -1.63 9.28
CA VAL A 104 10.61 -1.35 7.98
C VAL A 104 12.14 -1.32 8.12
N ARG A 105 12.66 -0.58 9.11
CA ARG A 105 14.10 -0.48 9.36
C ARG A 105 14.75 -1.81 9.75
N ALA A 106 14.04 -2.67 10.47
CA ALA A 106 14.53 -3.99 10.84
C ALA A 106 14.80 -4.85 9.60
N HIS A 107 13.88 -4.86 8.62
CA HIS A 107 14.08 -5.53 7.36
C HIS A 107 15.23 -4.93 6.54
N GLN A 108 15.28 -3.61 6.44
CA GLN A 108 16.40 -2.91 5.76
C GLN A 108 17.75 -3.24 6.39
N ALA A 109 17.84 -3.23 7.73
CA ALA A 109 19.07 -3.58 8.46
C ALA A 109 19.46 -5.06 8.30
N ALA A 110 18.48 -5.95 8.09
CA ALA A 110 18.71 -7.36 7.79
C ALA A 110 19.13 -7.60 6.32
N GLY A 111 19.14 -6.55 5.48
CA GLY A 111 19.52 -6.63 4.07
C GLY A 111 18.37 -7.10 3.16
N ASP A 112 17.14 -7.04 3.63
CA ASP A 112 15.98 -7.39 2.82
C ASP A 112 15.65 -6.23 1.85
N GLU A 113 15.22 -6.56 0.63
CA GLU A 113 14.66 -5.56 -0.28
C GLU A 113 13.21 -5.27 0.14
N VAL A 114 12.96 -4.02 0.52
CA VAL A 114 11.69 -3.59 1.09
C VAL A 114 10.82 -2.95 0.01
N LEU A 115 9.59 -3.47 -0.15
CA LEU A 115 8.60 -2.92 -1.08
C LEU A 115 7.28 -2.62 -0.35
N ILE A 116 6.67 -1.50 -0.72
CA ILE A 116 5.27 -1.21 -0.40
C ILE A 116 4.42 -1.59 -1.62
N VAL A 117 3.43 -2.46 -1.41
CA VAL A 117 2.53 -3.00 -2.46
C VAL A 117 1.09 -2.64 -2.09
N THR A 118 0.61 -1.50 -2.55
CA THR A 118 -0.67 -0.90 -2.12
C THR A 118 -1.67 -0.74 -3.25
N ALA A 119 -2.97 -0.86 -2.93
CA ALA A 119 -4.07 -0.59 -3.85
C ALA A 119 -4.36 0.91 -4.03
N THR A 120 -3.78 1.77 -3.21
CA THR A 120 -3.90 3.22 -3.31
C THR A 120 -2.99 3.75 -4.44
N ASN A 121 -3.42 4.85 -5.08
CA ASN A 121 -2.72 5.42 -6.23
C ASN A 121 -1.38 6.08 -5.88
N GLU A 122 -0.48 6.16 -6.87
CA GLU A 122 0.89 6.66 -6.69
C GLU A 122 0.96 8.13 -6.26
N PHE A 123 -0.02 8.97 -6.60
CA PHE A 123 -0.02 10.37 -6.21
C PHE A 123 -0.13 10.52 -4.68
N VAL A 124 -1.02 9.77 -4.06
CA VAL A 124 -1.19 9.77 -2.60
C VAL A 124 0.00 9.11 -1.91
N THR A 125 0.44 7.95 -2.42
CA THR A 125 1.31 7.04 -1.66
C THR A 125 2.80 7.31 -1.79
N ARG A 126 3.27 7.95 -2.87
CA ARG A 126 4.70 8.19 -3.10
C ARG A 126 5.40 8.97 -1.97
N PRO A 127 4.90 10.14 -1.51
CA PRO A 127 5.50 10.84 -0.38
C PRO A 127 5.36 10.07 0.94
N ILE A 128 4.32 9.24 1.10
CA ILE A 128 4.13 8.40 2.28
C ILE A 128 5.21 7.32 2.33
N ALA A 129 5.46 6.63 1.22
CA ALA A 129 6.53 5.63 1.11
C ALA A 129 7.89 6.23 1.46
N GLN A 130 8.20 7.43 0.95
CA GLN A 130 9.42 8.16 1.27
C GLN A 130 9.52 8.48 2.77
N ALA A 131 8.43 8.91 3.41
CA ALA A 131 8.40 9.17 4.85
C ALA A 131 8.60 7.90 5.70
N LEU A 132 8.18 6.74 5.18
CA LEU A 132 8.43 5.42 5.78
C LEU A 132 9.85 4.89 5.51
N GLY A 133 10.67 5.61 4.73
CA GLY A 133 12.03 5.20 4.37
C GLY A 133 12.10 4.25 3.18
N VAL A 134 11.02 4.13 2.40
CA VAL A 134 10.97 3.34 1.17
C VAL A 134 11.05 4.27 -0.03
N GLY A 135 12.10 4.14 -0.84
CA GLY A 135 12.28 4.97 -2.03
C GLY A 135 11.33 4.58 -3.18
N ASP A 136 11.32 5.40 -4.23
CA ASP A 136 10.43 5.22 -5.39
C ASP A 136 10.56 3.84 -6.05
N ALA A 137 11.74 3.25 -6.06
CA ALA A 137 11.98 1.91 -6.60
C ALA A 137 11.31 0.79 -5.78
N GLY A 138 11.02 1.05 -4.52
CA GLY A 138 10.32 0.13 -3.61
C GLY A 138 8.82 0.37 -3.52
N LEU A 139 8.26 1.33 -4.27
CA LEU A 139 6.82 1.58 -4.26
C LEU A 139 6.12 0.92 -5.45
N MET A 140 5.20 0.03 -5.15
CA MET A 140 4.30 -0.61 -6.10
C MET A 140 2.86 -0.21 -5.77
N ALA A 141 2.44 0.92 -6.33
CA ALA A 141 1.10 1.51 -6.19
C ALA A 141 0.31 1.38 -7.49
N VAL A 142 -0.97 1.74 -7.47
CA VAL A 142 -1.73 1.94 -8.71
C VAL A 142 -1.10 3.11 -9.47
N GLN A 143 -0.53 2.81 -10.63
CA GLN A 143 0.09 3.81 -11.49
C GLN A 143 -0.96 4.58 -12.27
N LEU A 144 -0.76 5.88 -12.39
CA LEU A 144 -1.68 6.78 -13.07
C LEU A 144 -1.14 7.16 -14.45
N ALA A 145 -1.96 6.99 -15.48
CA ALA A 145 -1.62 7.43 -16.83
C ALA A 145 -1.46 8.96 -16.88
N ARG A 146 -0.51 9.41 -17.72
CA ARG A 146 -0.17 10.82 -17.87
C ARG A 146 -0.43 11.29 -19.29
N ASP A 147 -0.85 12.55 -19.41
CA ASP A 147 -1.00 13.22 -20.69
C ASP A 147 0.35 13.69 -21.27
N ALA A 148 0.30 14.34 -22.44
CA ALA A 148 1.49 14.88 -23.10
C ALA A 148 2.22 15.98 -22.29
N GLN A 149 1.55 16.60 -21.33
CA GLN A 149 2.11 17.58 -20.39
C GLN A 149 2.70 16.93 -19.12
N GLY A 150 2.58 15.60 -18.99
CA GLY A 150 3.07 14.80 -17.87
C GLY A 150 2.14 14.81 -16.65
N TRP A 151 0.89 15.30 -16.80
CA TRP A 151 -0.08 15.31 -15.71
C TRP A 151 -1.07 14.13 -15.79
N TYR A 152 -1.72 13.81 -14.69
CA TYR A 152 -2.61 12.66 -14.56
C TYR A 152 -3.89 12.81 -15.39
N THR A 153 -4.27 11.76 -16.11
CA THR A 153 -5.49 11.70 -16.93
C THR A 153 -6.70 11.21 -16.14
N GLY A 154 -6.48 10.49 -15.03
CA GLY A 154 -7.49 9.76 -14.27
C GLY A 154 -7.62 8.30 -14.69
N GLU A 155 -6.85 7.88 -15.69
CA GLU A 155 -6.78 6.48 -16.11
C GLU A 155 -5.61 5.77 -15.39
N ILE A 156 -5.73 4.44 -15.30
CA ILE A 156 -4.66 3.57 -14.75
C ILE A 156 -3.66 3.26 -15.84
N ASP A 157 -2.37 3.31 -15.51
CA ASP A 157 -1.30 2.81 -16.36
C ASP A 157 -0.88 1.39 -15.91
N GLY A 158 -1.09 0.42 -16.79
CA GLY A 158 -0.76 -0.98 -16.53
C GLY A 158 -1.74 -1.72 -15.62
N ILE A 159 -1.23 -2.64 -14.82
CA ILE A 159 -2.03 -3.50 -13.94
C ILE A 159 -2.25 -2.80 -12.59
N PRO A 160 -3.50 -2.60 -12.15
CA PRO A 160 -3.77 -2.04 -10.82
C PRO A 160 -3.30 -3.01 -9.72
N THR A 161 -2.65 -2.48 -8.69
CA THR A 161 -2.12 -3.24 -7.54
C THR A 161 -3.22 -3.59 -6.53
N MET A 162 -4.25 -4.29 -6.98
CA MET A 162 -5.39 -4.69 -6.17
C MET A 162 -5.66 -6.19 -6.37
N ARG A 163 -5.83 -6.94 -5.28
CA ARG A 163 -6.11 -8.38 -5.28
C ARG A 163 -5.06 -9.16 -6.09
N GLU A 164 -5.48 -9.95 -7.09
CA GLU A 164 -4.62 -10.69 -8.01
C GLU A 164 -3.63 -9.76 -8.74
N GLY A 165 -4.00 -8.49 -8.93
CA GLY A 165 -3.12 -7.47 -9.50
C GLY A 165 -1.85 -7.25 -8.69
N LYS A 166 -1.86 -7.39 -7.36
CA LYS A 166 -0.65 -7.36 -6.53
C LYS A 166 0.30 -8.51 -6.90
N VAL A 167 -0.24 -9.71 -7.11
CA VAL A 167 0.56 -10.89 -7.53
C VAL A 167 1.17 -10.65 -8.90
N LEU A 168 0.35 -10.23 -9.88
CA LEU A 168 0.80 -9.98 -11.25
C LEU A 168 1.89 -8.89 -11.32
N ARG A 169 1.74 -7.83 -10.55
CA ARG A 169 2.74 -6.76 -10.46
C ARG A 169 4.04 -7.23 -9.82
N MET A 170 3.96 -8.06 -8.78
CA MET A 170 5.14 -8.69 -8.18
C MET A 170 5.83 -9.64 -9.15
N GLU A 171 5.07 -10.43 -9.92
CA GLU A 171 5.64 -11.31 -10.96
C GLU A 171 6.36 -10.51 -12.05
N GLN A 172 5.79 -9.37 -12.49
CA GLN A 172 6.48 -8.45 -13.43
C GLN A 172 7.78 -7.89 -12.82
N TRP A 173 7.74 -7.51 -11.55
CA TRP A 173 8.91 -6.97 -10.83
C TRP A 173 10.01 -8.01 -10.66
N LEU A 174 9.66 -9.26 -10.35
CA LEU A 174 10.58 -10.39 -10.27
C LEU A 174 11.16 -10.72 -11.64
N ALA A 175 10.32 -10.82 -12.68
CA ALA A 175 10.74 -11.14 -14.04
C ALA A 175 11.73 -10.10 -14.60
N ALA A 176 11.55 -8.82 -14.28
CA ALA A 176 12.49 -7.76 -14.66
C ALA A 176 13.90 -7.95 -14.07
N ARG A 177 14.02 -8.73 -12.99
CA ARG A 177 15.28 -9.13 -12.33
C ARG A 177 15.75 -10.53 -12.72
N GLN A 178 15.03 -11.18 -13.63
CA GLN A 178 15.25 -12.58 -14.03
C GLN A 178 15.04 -13.55 -12.85
N TRP A 179 14.15 -13.22 -11.92
CA TRP A 179 13.75 -14.02 -10.77
C TRP A 179 12.33 -14.55 -10.95
N GLY A 180 12.07 -15.71 -10.35
CA GLY A 180 10.74 -16.21 -10.03
C GLY A 180 10.53 -16.28 -8.52
N TRP A 181 9.35 -16.67 -8.08
CA TRP A 181 9.05 -16.83 -6.65
C TRP A 181 9.97 -17.83 -5.94
N SER A 182 10.45 -18.86 -6.62
CA SER A 182 11.41 -19.83 -6.06
C SER A 182 12.81 -19.29 -5.83
N ASP A 183 13.16 -18.17 -6.48
CA ASP A 183 14.49 -17.59 -6.41
C ASP A 183 14.65 -16.57 -5.27
N VAL A 184 13.55 -16.24 -4.61
CA VAL A 184 13.51 -15.27 -3.51
C VAL A 184 12.90 -15.91 -2.25
N GLU A 185 13.18 -15.33 -1.09
CA GLU A 185 12.49 -15.60 0.17
C GLU A 185 11.65 -14.37 0.51
N SER A 186 10.33 -14.55 0.54
CA SER A 186 9.38 -13.44 0.59
C SER A 186 8.52 -13.45 1.85
N THR A 187 8.40 -12.29 2.49
CA THR A 187 7.46 -12.02 3.57
C THR A 187 6.48 -10.95 3.12
N PHE A 188 5.18 -11.13 3.37
CA PHE A 188 4.16 -10.11 3.07
C PHE A 188 3.30 -9.81 4.29
N TYR A 189 3.16 -8.53 4.59
CA TYR A 189 2.39 -7.97 5.70
C TYR A 189 1.14 -7.29 5.14
N SER A 190 -0.05 -7.69 5.60
CA SER A 190 -1.32 -7.08 5.19
C SER A 190 -2.42 -7.26 6.24
N ASP A 191 -3.36 -6.31 6.30
CA ASP A 191 -4.54 -6.29 7.16
C ASP A 191 -5.80 -6.87 6.49
N SER A 192 -5.80 -6.99 5.14
CA SER A 192 -7.02 -7.10 4.33
C SER A 192 -7.22 -8.48 3.69
N MET A 193 -8.48 -8.95 3.69
CA MET A 193 -8.91 -10.11 2.90
C MET A 193 -8.66 -9.95 1.39
N ASN A 194 -8.62 -8.72 0.87
CA ASN A 194 -8.33 -8.46 -0.54
C ASN A 194 -6.90 -8.86 -0.94
N ASP A 195 -6.00 -9.03 0.03
CA ASP A 195 -4.61 -9.38 -0.17
C ASP A 195 -4.30 -10.87 -0.02
N VAL A 196 -5.32 -11.69 0.25
CA VAL A 196 -5.18 -13.15 0.35
C VAL A 196 -4.46 -13.75 -0.86
N PRO A 197 -4.71 -13.32 -2.12
CA PRO A 197 -3.96 -13.86 -3.25
C PRO A 197 -2.44 -13.70 -3.13
N LEU A 198 -1.95 -12.58 -2.59
CA LEU A 198 -0.51 -12.37 -2.38
C LEU A 198 -0.02 -13.02 -1.08
N LEU A 199 -0.83 -13.01 0.00
CA LEU A 199 -0.50 -13.73 1.25
C LEU A 199 -0.33 -15.24 1.03
N GLU A 200 -1.12 -15.84 0.14
CA GLU A 200 -0.99 -17.26 -0.22
C GLU A 200 0.21 -17.56 -1.14
N LYS A 201 0.79 -16.53 -1.76
CA LYS A 201 1.87 -16.69 -2.73
C LYS A 201 3.25 -16.63 -2.10
N VAL A 202 3.41 -15.89 -1.00
CA VAL A 202 4.70 -15.67 -0.34
C VAL A 202 5.10 -16.82 0.58
N ASP A 203 6.40 -16.91 0.91
CA ASP A 203 6.91 -17.92 1.85
C ASP A 203 6.40 -17.65 3.28
N HIS A 204 6.31 -16.39 3.69
CA HIS A 204 5.98 -15.96 5.05
C HIS A 204 4.81 -14.96 5.07
N PRO A 205 3.55 -15.42 5.03
CA PRO A 205 2.40 -14.53 5.19
C PRO A 205 2.26 -14.04 6.64
N VAL A 206 2.03 -12.74 6.81
CA VAL A 206 1.82 -12.08 8.09
C VAL A 206 0.54 -11.24 8.06
N ALA A 207 -0.49 -11.71 8.75
CA ALA A 207 -1.72 -10.95 8.94
C ALA A 207 -1.46 -9.83 9.97
N THR A 208 -1.32 -8.60 9.48
CA THR A 208 -0.90 -7.44 10.28
C THR A 208 -2.09 -6.54 10.56
N ASN A 209 -2.42 -6.29 11.83
CA ASN A 209 -3.64 -5.58 12.26
C ASN A 209 -4.90 -6.10 11.54
N PRO A 210 -5.07 -7.43 11.34
CA PRO A 210 -6.01 -7.99 10.38
C PRO A 210 -7.45 -7.64 10.71
N ASP A 211 -8.24 -7.42 9.66
CA ASP A 211 -9.69 -7.39 9.78
C ASP A 211 -10.21 -8.70 10.39
N PRO A 212 -11.45 -8.74 10.95
CA PRO A 212 -11.97 -9.94 11.62
C PRO A 212 -11.97 -11.18 10.72
N ARG A 213 -12.17 -11.04 9.41
CA ARG A 213 -12.22 -12.17 8.46
C ARG A 213 -10.82 -12.69 8.19
N LEU A 214 -9.86 -11.80 7.93
CA LEU A 214 -8.47 -12.18 7.73
C LEU A 214 -7.88 -12.81 9.00
N ARG A 215 -8.26 -12.30 10.19
CA ARG A 215 -7.82 -12.89 11.47
C ARG A 215 -8.25 -14.35 11.61
N VAL A 216 -9.51 -14.66 11.29
CA VAL A 216 -10.01 -16.02 11.30
C VAL A 216 -9.25 -16.89 10.31
N LEU A 217 -9.12 -16.43 9.07
CA LEU A 217 -8.38 -17.16 8.03
C LEU A 217 -6.91 -17.40 8.42
N ALA A 218 -6.24 -16.41 8.99
CA ALA A 218 -4.85 -16.52 9.44
C ALA A 218 -4.70 -17.59 10.55
N GLN A 219 -5.65 -17.65 11.48
CA GLN A 219 -5.68 -18.68 12.52
C GLN A 219 -5.87 -20.08 11.92
N GLU A 220 -6.80 -20.24 10.98
CA GLU A 220 -7.06 -21.50 10.28
C GLU A 220 -5.85 -21.99 9.45
N ARG A 221 -5.11 -21.05 8.85
CA ARG A 221 -3.94 -21.33 8.01
C ARG A 221 -2.63 -21.41 8.79
N GLY A 222 -2.64 -21.09 10.10
CA GLY A 222 -1.43 -21.03 10.92
C GLY A 222 -0.49 -19.88 10.52
N TRP A 223 -1.02 -18.82 9.89
CA TRP A 223 -0.24 -17.63 9.54
C TRP A 223 0.09 -16.83 10.79
N ARG A 224 1.24 -16.16 10.76
CA ARG A 224 1.59 -15.21 11.82
C ARG A 224 0.59 -14.06 11.87
N ILE A 225 0.12 -13.73 13.09
CA ILE A 225 -0.68 -12.53 13.34
C ILE A 225 0.19 -11.52 14.07
N LEU A 226 0.15 -10.27 13.61
CA LEU A 226 0.89 -9.14 14.17
C LEU A 226 -0.06 -7.98 14.43
N ASP A 227 -0.37 -7.71 15.69
CA ASP A 227 -1.13 -6.53 16.11
C ASP A 227 -0.15 -5.36 16.32
N LEU A 228 0.32 -4.77 15.21
CA LEU A 228 1.41 -3.80 15.18
C LEU A 228 1.11 -2.52 15.99
N PHE A 229 -0.14 -2.10 16.01
CA PHE A 229 -0.59 -0.86 16.67
C PHE A 229 -1.25 -1.10 18.04
N ALA A 230 -1.21 -2.32 18.54
CA ALA A 230 -1.68 -2.58 19.91
C ALA A 230 -0.77 -1.89 20.93
N ALA A 231 -1.37 -1.42 22.05
CA ALA A 231 -0.66 -0.64 23.06
C ALA A 231 0.58 -1.34 23.68
N ASP A 232 0.62 -2.69 23.61
CA ASP A 232 1.69 -3.53 24.15
C ASP A 232 2.57 -4.16 23.05
N ALA A 233 2.47 -3.72 21.80
CA ALA A 233 3.25 -4.29 20.70
C ALA A 233 4.74 -4.00 20.89
N GLN A 234 5.51 -5.02 21.29
CA GLN A 234 6.97 -4.97 21.22
C GLN A 234 7.38 -4.89 19.75
N THR A 235 8.45 -4.14 19.45
CA THR A 235 8.98 -4.06 18.08
C THR A 235 9.20 -5.47 17.55
N PRO A 236 8.48 -5.90 16.49
CA PRO A 236 8.60 -7.25 15.99
C PRO A 236 9.97 -7.46 15.37
N ALA A 237 10.65 -8.54 15.75
CA ALA A 237 11.83 -8.99 15.03
C ALA A 237 11.42 -9.53 13.65
N PRO A 238 12.23 -9.34 12.60
CA PRO A 238 12.01 -10.02 11.33
C PRO A 238 12.00 -11.53 11.55
N PRO A 239 11.33 -12.32 10.70
CA PRO A 239 11.34 -13.77 10.80
C PRO A 239 12.79 -14.27 10.79
N ALA A 240 13.09 -15.24 11.64
CA ALA A 240 14.40 -15.88 11.66
C ALA A 240 14.65 -16.57 10.31
N ALA A 241 15.84 -16.38 9.77
CA ALA A 241 16.29 -17.02 8.53
C ALA A 241 16.42 -18.54 8.70
#